data_6b042228f245a075acd768278b9a4493
#
_entry.id   6b042228f245a075acd768278b9a4493
#
_cell.length_a   1.000
_cell.length_b   1.000
_cell.length_c   1.000
_cell.angle_alpha   90.00
_cell.angle_beta   90.00
_cell.angle_gamma   90.00
#
_symmetry.space_group_name_H-M   'P 1'
#
loop_
_entity.id
_entity.type
_entity.pdbx_description
1 polymer ?
#
loop_
_entity_poly.entity_id
_entity_poly.type
_entity_poly.pdbx_seq_one_letter_code
_entity_poly.pdbx_strand_id
1 'polypeptide(L)'
;MASINDVCKAIVDDIDDALGAAVVDLNTGLLLGVHHNVPYFTTSFMDAVAAAAVEMFRGKGISSVEKRLSQIRGETVSNSMQEVQMTTPKTYHFMSVIPTKPNVLAILITGKQANLGMGWSGLRAAIEELEPLCP
;
A
#
# COMPACT_ATOMS: atom_id res chain seq x y z
N MET A 1 19.41 6.64 12.16
CA MET A 1 18.98 5.76 11.09
C MET A 1 17.46 5.87 10.95
N ALA A 2 16.97 6.05 9.72
CA ALA A 2 15.53 6.17 9.50
C ALA A 2 14.83 4.83 9.72
N SER A 3 13.66 4.89 10.34
CA SER A 3 12.76 3.73 10.49
C SER A 3 11.67 3.77 9.41
N ILE A 4 10.89 2.69 9.31
CA ILE A 4 9.72 2.66 8.43
C ILE A 4 8.74 3.78 8.81
N ASN A 5 8.53 4.01 10.11
CA ASN A 5 7.67 5.12 10.57
C ASN A 5 8.21 6.48 10.13
N ASP A 6 9.52 6.68 10.15
CA ASP A 6 10.13 7.93 9.70
C ASP A 6 9.90 8.18 8.22
N VAL A 7 9.98 7.13 7.39
CA VAL A 7 9.68 7.24 5.96
C VAL A 7 8.20 7.53 5.75
N CYS A 8 7.31 6.88 6.48
CA CYS A 8 5.86 7.17 6.42
C CYS A 8 5.58 8.63 6.77
N LYS A 9 6.26 9.16 7.79
CA LYS A 9 6.12 10.56 8.17
C LYS A 9 6.59 11.49 7.05
N ALA A 10 7.72 11.20 6.43
CA ALA A 10 8.23 11.98 5.31
C ALA A 10 7.24 11.97 4.13
N ILE A 11 6.65 10.83 3.82
CA ILE A 11 5.62 10.73 2.77
C ILE A 11 4.47 11.70 3.06
N VAL A 12 3.94 11.66 4.28
CA VAL A 12 2.82 12.53 4.67
C VAL A 12 3.20 14.00 4.64
N ASP A 13 4.41 14.34 5.09
CA ASP A 13 4.88 15.72 5.12
C ASP A 13 5.17 16.28 3.72
N ASP A 14 5.66 15.44 2.80
CA ASP A 14 6.17 15.89 1.51
C ASP A 14 5.15 15.85 0.36
N ILE A 15 4.11 15.03 0.49
CA ILE A 15 3.09 14.92 -0.56
C ILE A 15 1.89 15.79 -0.22
N ASP A 16 1.51 16.65 -1.15
CA ASP A 16 0.37 17.55 -0.97
C ASP A 16 -0.92 16.76 -0.73
N ASP A 17 -1.69 17.23 0.25
CA ASP A 17 -2.96 16.64 0.66
C ASP A 17 -2.86 15.20 1.17
N ALA A 18 -1.66 14.75 1.55
CA ALA A 18 -1.47 13.43 2.15
C ALA A 18 -2.08 13.40 3.55
N LEU A 19 -2.84 12.36 3.84
CA LEU A 19 -3.52 12.15 5.11
C LEU A 19 -2.82 11.08 5.96
N GLY A 20 -2.28 10.06 5.32
CA GLY A 20 -1.62 8.98 6.00
C GLY A 20 -0.81 8.11 5.07
N ALA A 21 0.14 7.40 5.64
CA ALA A 21 0.95 6.40 4.95
C ALA A 21 1.17 5.20 5.86
N ALA A 22 1.23 4.03 5.27
CA ALA A 22 1.42 2.79 6.03
C ALA A 22 2.20 1.78 5.21
N VAL A 23 2.85 0.86 5.90
CA VAL A 23 3.52 -0.29 5.29
C VAL A 23 2.96 -1.53 5.95
N VAL A 24 2.52 -2.49 5.14
CA VAL A 24 1.79 -3.68 5.59
C VAL A 24 2.53 -4.94 5.16
N ASP A 25 2.58 -5.91 6.05
CA ASP A 25 3.00 -7.28 5.72
C ASP A 25 1.80 -8.02 5.15
N LEU A 26 1.85 -8.38 3.87
CA LEU A 26 0.75 -9.07 3.20
C LEU A 26 0.52 -10.50 3.68
N ASN A 27 1.52 -11.13 4.29
CA ASN A 27 1.38 -12.49 4.81
C ASN A 27 0.61 -12.52 6.14
N THR A 28 0.78 -11.49 6.96
CA THR A 28 0.21 -11.46 8.32
C THR A 28 -0.89 -10.42 8.50
N GLY A 29 -0.93 -9.41 7.61
CA GLY A 29 -1.82 -8.26 7.79
C GLY A 29 -1.34 -7.26 8.83
N LEU A 30 -0.12 -7.42 9.36
CA LEU A 30 0.41 -6.53 10.38
C LEU A 30 0.98 -5.25 9.76
N LEU A 31 0.77 -4.14 10.44
CA LEU A 31 1.39 -2.86 10.11
C LEU A 31 2.86 -2.90 10.51
N LEU A 32 3.74 -2.69 9.54
CA LEU A 32 5.19 -2.57 9.78
C LEU A 32 5.58 -1.15 10.11
N GLY A 33 4.78 -0.19 9.69
CA GLY A 33 4.95 1.22 10.00
C GLY A 33 3.74 2.01 9.57
N VAL A 34 3.53 3.17 10.19
CA VAL A 34 2.39 4.02 9.92
C VAL A 34 2.69 5.45 10.39
N HIS A 35 2.14 6.42 9.67
CA HIS A 35 2.06 7.81 10.12
C HIS A 35 0.83 8.45 9.48
N HIS A 36 0.13 9.27 10.26
CA HIS A 36 -1.01 10.03 9.76
C HIS A 36 -1.19 11.31 10.55
N ASN A 37 -1.94 12.24 10.01
CA ASN A 37 -2.30 13.50 10.66
C ASN A 37 -3.82 13.66 10.80
N VAL A 38 -4.56 12.55 10.84
CA VAL A 38 -6.02 12.54 10.89
C VAL A 38 -6.49 11.88 12.19
N PRO A 39 -7.23 12.62 13.05
CA PRO A 39 -7.64 12.09 14.36
C PRO A 39 -8.46 10.81 14.32
N TYR A 40 -9.27 10.62 13.27
CA TYR A 40 -10.11 9.41 13.16
C TYR A 40 -9.38 8.20 12.57
N PHE A 41 -8.10 8.34 12.19
CA PHE A 41 -7.27 7.21 11.77
C PHE A 41 -6.72 6.49 13.01
N THR A 42 -7.62 5.93 13.81
CA THR A 42 -7.26 5.17 15.01
C THR A 42 -6.49 3.91 14.63
N THR A 43 -5.83 3.28 15.60
CA THR A 43 -5.17 1.99 15.41
C THR A 43 -6.14 0.96 14.82
N SER A 44 -7.35 0.90 15.38
CA SER A 44 -8.40 -0.01 14.89
C SER A 44 -8.76 0.26 13.42
N PHE A 45 -8.86 1.53 13.02
CA PHE A 45 -9.13 1.90 11.64
C PHE A 45 -7.98 1.48 10.72
N MET A 46 -6.75 1.75 11.12
CA MET A 46 -5.57 1.40 10.30
C MET A 46 -5.39 -0.12 10.19
N ASP A 47 -5.71 -0.87 11.25
CA ASP A 47 -5.73 -2.33 11.18
C ASP A 47 -6.76 -2.84 10.18
N ALA A 48 -7.93 -2.19 10.12
CA ALA A 48 -8.97 -2.54 9.14
C ALA A 48 -8.52 -2.22 7.71
N VAL A 49 -7.84 -1.10 7.51
CA VAL A 49 -7.25 -0.74 6.20
C VAL A 49 -6.23 -1.79 5.77
N ALA A 50 -5.37 -2.22 6.69
CA ALA A 50 -4.39 -3.27 6.41
C ALA A 50 -5.05 -4.59 6.03
N ALA A 51 -6.08 -5.00 6.75
CA ALA A 51 -6.84 -6.22 6.46
C ALA A 51 -7.51 -6.15 5.09
N ALA A 52 -8.10 -5.01 4.74
CA ALA A 52 -8.70 -4.79 3.42
C ALA A 52 -7.66 -4.88 2.30
N ALA A 53 -6.47 -4.34 2.52
CA ALA A 53 -5.38 -4.40 1.56
C ALA A 53 -4.94 -5.86 1.31
N VAL A 54 -4.80 -6.65 2.37
CA VAL A 54 -4.49 -8.08 2.24
C VAL A 54 -5.53 -8.79 1.39
N GLU A 55 -6.81 -8.52 1.63
CA GLU A 55 -7.91 -9.12 0.87
C GLU A 55 -7.84 -8.76 -0.61
N MET A 56 -7.55 -7.49 -0.94
CA MET A 56 -7.43 -7.05 -2.33
C MET A 56 -6.26 -7.68 -3.06
N PHE A 57 -5.12 -7.83 -2.40
CA PHE A 57 -3.89 -8.31 -3.04
C PHE A 57 -3.74 -9.83 -2.98
N ARG A 58 -4.28 -10.47 -1.98
CA ARG A 58 -4.05 -11.90 -1.67
C ARG A 58 -5.32 -12.67 -1.36
N GLY A 59 -6.51 -12.05 -1.46
CA GLY A 59 -7.77 -12.68 -1.13
C GLY A 59 -8.22 -13.73 -2.14
N LYS A 60 -9.32 -14.39 -1.82
CA LYS A 60 -9.86 -15.48 -2.64
C LYS A 60 -10.30 -15.03 -4.02
N GLY A 61 -10.80 -13.79 -4.15
CA GLY A 61 -11.24 -13.26 -5.43
C GLY A 61 -10.11 -13.20 -6.44
N ILE A 62 -9.02 -12.52 -6.08
CA ILE A 62 -7.87 -12.40 -6.97
C ILE A 62 -7.18 -13.75 -7.18
N SER A 63 -7.11 -14.58 -6.13
CA SER A 63 -6.52 -15.92 -6.25
C SER A 63 -7.27 -16.79 -7.24
N SER A 64 -8.59 -16.69 -7.30
CA SER A 64 -9.42 -17.39 -8.29
C SER A 64 -9.11 -16.97 -9.72
N VAL A 65 -8.95 -15.66 -9.93
CA VAL A 65 -8.56 -15.12 -11.24
C VAL A 65 -7.18 -15.62 -11.64
N GLU A 66 -6.23 -15.58 -10.72
CA GLU A 66 -4.86 -16.05 -10.96
C GLU A 66 -4.83 -17.53 -11.32
N LYS A 67 -5.64 -18.33 -10.63
CA LYS A 67 -5.74 -19.77 -10.92
C LYS A 67 -6.25 -20.01 -12.34
N ARG A 68 -7.29 -19.27 -12.76
CA ARG A 68 -7.81 -19.37 -14.13
C ARG A 68 -6.79 -18.93 -15.17
N LEU A 69 -6.07 -17.84 -14.91
CA LEU A 69 -5.01 -17.37 -15.80
C LEU A 69 -3.89 -18.39 -15.93
N SER A 70 -3.53 -19.04 -14.83
CA SER A 70 -2.52 -20.11 -14.84
C SER A 70 -2.93 -21.24 -15.77
N GLN A 71 -4.18 -21.65 -15.72
CA GLN A 71 -4.72 -22.72 -16.60
C GLN A 71 -4.74 -22.29 -18.07
N ILE A 72 -5.15 -21.06 -18.36
CA ILE A 72 -5.22 -20.53 -19.72
C ILE A 72 -3.85 -20.36 -20.34
N ARG A 73 -2.88 -19.83 -19.58
CA ARG A 73 -1.54 -19.53 -20.08
C ARG A 73 -0.59 -20.73 -20.06
N GLY A 74 -0.92 -21.78 -19.31
CA GLY A 74 -0.04 -22.91 -19.12
C GLY A 74 1.19 -22.61 -18.26
N GLU A 75 1.14 -21.55 -17.46
CA GLU A 75 2.21 -21.15 -16.53
C GLU A 75 1.60 -20.70 -15.22
N THR A 76 2.39 -20.76 -14.13
CA THR A 76 1.91 -20.34 -12.81
C THR A 76 1.78 -18.84 -12.71
N VAL A 77 0.57 -18.35 -12.36
CA VAL A 77 0.31 -16.96 -12.05
C VAL A 77 -0.10 -16.90 -10.58
N SER A 78 0.67 -16.20 -9.77
CA SER A 78 0.39 -16.03 -8.34
C SER A 78 0.95 -14.69 -7.87
N ASN A 79 0.32 -14.11 -6.85
CA ASN A 79 0.74 -12.82 -6.27
C ASN A 79 0.98 -11.76 -7.35
N SER A 80 0.08 -11.68 -8.32
CA SER A 80 0.27 -10.87 -9.52
C SER A 80 -0.10 -9.40 -9.34
N MET A 81 -0.92 -9.07 -8.32
CA MET A 81 -1.36 -7.70 -8.08
C MET A 81 -0.19 -6.88 -7.56
N GLN A 82 0.20 -5.84 -8.29
CA GLN A 82 1.35 -5.01 -7.94
C GLN A 82 0.97 -3.62 -7.46
N GLU A 83 0.01 -2.99 -8.11
CA GLU A 83 -0.43 -1.64 -7.76
C GLU A 83 -1.93 -1.54 -7.86
N VAL A 84 -2.54 -0.79 -6.93
CA VAL A 84 -3.97 -0.49 -6.93
C VAL A 84 -4.15 0.98 -6.57
N GLN A 85 -5.01 1.67 -7.32
CA GLN A 85 -5.46 3.00 -6.97
C GLN A 85 -6.97 2.96 -6.75
N MET A 86 -7.43 3.43 -5.61
CA MET A 86 -8.85 3.54 -5.29
C MET A 86 -9.26 4.99 -5.16
N THR A 87 -10.47 5.29 -5.62
CA THR A 87 -11.09 6.59 -5.47
C THR A 87 -12.37 6.43 -4.65
N THR A 88 -12.48 7.21 -3.58
CA THR A 88 -13.73 7.34 -2.81
C THR A 88 -14.26 8.76 -2.98
N PRO A 89 -15.43 9.10 -2.44
CA PRO A 89 -15.93 10.48 -2.55
C PRO A 89 -14.99 11.54 -1.96
N LYS A 90 -14.14 11.18 -0.99
CA LYS A 90 -13.29 12.15 -0.28
C LYS A 90 -11.81 11.83 -0.29
N THR A 91 -11.41 10.66 -0.78
CA THR A 91 -10.01 10.23 -0.70
C THR A 91 -9.54 9.52 -1.95
N TYR A 92 -8.21 9.51 -2.13
CA TYR A 92 -7.51 8.59 -3.02
C TYR A 92 -6.63 7.67 -2.18
N HIS A 93 -6.57 6.40 -2.55
CA HIS A 93 -5.70 5.41 -1.93
C HIS A 93 -4.76 4.85 -2.98
N PHE A 94 -3.47 4.95 -2.73
CA PHE A 94 -2.42 4.44 -3.61
C PHE A 94 -1.75 3.28 -2.90
N MET A 95 -1.67 2.13 -3.54
CA MET A 95 -1.09 0.92 -2.95
C MET A 95 -0.11 0.32 -3.93
N SER A 96 1.09 0.03 -3.47
CA SER A 96 2.12 -0.58 -4.30
C SER A 96 2.93 -1.59 -3.50
N VAL A 97 3.06 -2.79 -4.06
CA VAL A 97 3.99 -3.80 -3.56
C VAL A 97 5.40 -3.31 -3.81
N ILE A 98 6.29 -3.51 -2.83
CA ILE A 98 7.70 -3.17 -2.99
C ILE A 98 8.33 -4.24 -3.90
N PRO A 99 8.92 -3.85 -5.05
CA PRO A 99 9.33 -4.83 -6.08
C PRO A 99 10.27 -5.92 -5.59
N THR A 100 11.23 -5.60 -4.73
CA THR A 100 12.19 -6.58 -4.19
C THR A 100 11.70 -7.24 -2.91
N LYS A 101 10.56 -6.82 -2.38
CA LYS A 101 9.95 -7.33 -1.14
C LYS A 101 8.50 -7.68 -1.42
N PRO A 102 8.21 -8.76 -2.16
CA PRO A 102 6.88 -9.02 -2.72
C PRO A 102 5.77 -9.25 -1.69
N ASN A 103 6.12 -9.43 -0.43
CA ASN A 103 5.15 -9.56 0.66
C ASN A 103 4.93 -8.28 1.44
N VAL A 104 5.50 -7.16 0.97
CA VAL A 104 5.39 -5.85 1.64
C VAL A 104 4.68 -4.87 0.75
N LEU A 105 3.67 -4.21 1.30
CA LEU A 105 2.83 -3.24 0.60
C LEU A 105 2.98 -1.86 1.22
N ALA A 106 3.24 -0.86 0.38
CA ALA A 106 3.22 0.54 0.79
C ALA A 106 1.88 1.17 0.41
N ILE A 107 1.30 1.92 1.33
CA ILE A 107 -0.01 2.57 1.17
C ILE A 107 0.12 4.07 1.43
N LEU A 108 -0.49 4.87 0.55
CA LEU A 108 -0.64 6.32 0.71
C LEU A 108 -2.11 6.66 0.61
N ILE A 109 -2.62 7.42 1.57
CA ILE A 109 -4.00 7.93 1.56
C ILE A 109 -3.93 9.45 1.46
N THR A 110 -4.63 10.01 0.46
CA THR A 110 -4.71 11.47 0.26
C THR A 110 -6.15 11.93 0.21
N GLY A 111 -6.35 13.25 0.36
CA GLY A 111 -7.61 13.88 0.00
C GLY A 111 -7.75 14.00 -1.51
N LYS A 112 -8.88 14.54 -1.95
CA LYS A 112 -9.22 14.64 -3.38
C LYS A 112 -8.54 15.82 -4.09
N GLN A 113 -7.83 16.67 -3.34
CA GLN A 113 -7.06 17.77 -3.92
C GLN A 113 -5.67 17.32 -4.36
N ALA A 114 -5.25 16.12 -4.00
CA ALA A 114 -3.98 15.57 -4.44
C ALA A 114 -3.98 15.34 -5.96
N ASN A 115 -2.82 15.57 -6.58
CA ASN A 115 -2.59 15.21 -7.97
C ASN A 115 -2.22 13.72 -8.02
N LEU A 116 -2.93 12.94 -8.83
CA LEU A 116 -2.69 11.48 -8.91
C LEU A 116 -1.26 11.16 -9.37
N GLY A 117 -0.76 11.87 -10.36
CA GLY A 117 0.60 11.65 -10.86
C GLY A 117 1.65 11.91 -9.79
N MET A 118 1.49 12.99 -9.03
CA MET A 118 2.41 13.32 -7.94
C MET A 118 2.28 12.35 -6.77
N GLY A 119 1.08 11.86 -6.50
CA GLY A 119 0.87 10.84 -5.49
C GLY A 119 1.64 9.56 -5.82
N TRP A 120 1.54 9.08 -7.05
CA TRP A 120 2.29 7.92 -7.50
C TRP A 120 3.80 8.17 -7.52
N SER A 121 4.25 9.32 -8.03
CA SER A 121 5.69 9.65 -8.03
C SER A 121 6.26 9.70 -6.62
N GLY A 122 5.54 10.32 -5.70
CA GLY A 122 5.97 10.40 -4.31
C GLY A 122 6.03 9.04 -3.62
N LEU A 123 5.02 8.20 -3.85
CA LEU A 123 5.01 6.86 -3.28
C LEU A 123 6.15 6.00 -3.85
N ARG A 124 6.37 6.05 -5.16
CA ARG A 124 7.45 5.29 -5.80
C ARG A 124 8.83 5.74 -5.33
N ALA A 125 9.03 7.04 -5.14
CA ALA A 125 10.29 7.55 -4.57
C ALA A 125 10.49 7.04 -3.13
N ALA A 126 9.44 7.02 -2.33
CA ALA A 126 9.49 6.52 -0.96
C ALA A 126 9.76 5.01 -0.90
N ILE A 127 9.29 4.25 -1.87
CA ILE A 127 9.54 2.81 -1.94
C ILE A 127 11.04 2.51 -2.02
N GLU A 128 11.82 3.33 -2.72
CA GLU A 128 13.27 3.17 -2.77
C GLU A 128 13.90 3.30 -1.37
N GLU A 129 13.36 4.18 -0.53
CA GLU A 129 13.83 4.35 0.84
C GLU A 129 13.31 3.24 1.78
N LEU A 130 12.12 2.71 1.50
CA LEU A 130 11.52 1.64 2.30
C LEU A 130 12.19 0.28 2.06
N GLU A 131 12.63 0.04 0.85
CA GLU A 131 13.18 -1.25 0.43
C GLU A 131 14.22 -1.84 1.41
N PRO A 132 15.28 -1.08 1.78
CA PRO A 132 16.28 -1.61 2.70
C PRO A 132 15.80 -1.74 4.15
N LEU A 133 14.68 -1.13 4.51
CA LEU A 133 14.14 -1.15 5.87
C LEU A 133 13.12 -2.27 6.10
N CYS A 134 12.63 -2.87 5.03
CA CYS A 134 11.60 -3.90 5.10
C CYS A 134 12.18 -5.30 5.16
N PRO A 135 11.50 -6.23 5.85
CA PRO A 135 11.92 -7.62 5.95
C PRO A 135 11.84 -8.40 4.63
#